data_30580a1e6d7563d0856277be3b3083b3
#
_entry.id   30580a1e6d7563d0856277be3b3083b3
#
_cell.length_a   1.000
_cell.length_b   1.000
_cell.length_c   1.000
_cell.angle_alpha   90.00
_cell.angle_beta   90.00
_cell.angle_gamma   90.00
#
_symmetry.space_group_name_H-M   'P 1'
#
loop_
_entity.id
_entity.type
_entity.pdbx_description
1 polymer ?
#
loop_
_entity_poly.entity_id
_entity_poly.type
_entity_poly.pdbx_seq_one_letter_code
_entity_poly.pdbx_strand_id
1 'polypeptide(L)'
;MRRAGLGIAAALLAAAPAVASPVGLWEIEMRDSRYDVTLCGDGTQLCAELVWLGNGADNAENLPYLNTLLIDHAQQTRPNQWKGDLHIYGQTAAGTITQVSADQITLKGCVAFVICKSYQMYRYVE
;
A
#
# COMPACT_ATOMS: atom_id res chain seq x y z
N MET A 1 46.68 15.54 -13.93
CA MET A 1 46.09 15.33 -13.70
C MET A 1 45.07 14.88 -13.45
N ARG A 2 44.88 14.92 -13.23
CA ARG A 2 44.14 14.56 -13.02
C ARG A 2 43.27 14.38 -12.72
N ARG A 3 42.84 14.46 -12.35
CA ARG A 3 42.03 14.47 -11.97
C ARG A 3 40.98 14.43 -12.11
N ALA A 4 41.03 14.84 -12.15
CA ALA A 4 39.78 14.99 -12.56
C ALA A 4 38.88 13.88 -12.37
N GLY A 5 39.14 12.82 -12.54
CA GLY A 5 38.25 11.75 -12.42
C GLY A 5 37.46 11.72 -11.17
N LEU A 6 37.70 12.69 -10.40
CA LEU A 6 37.07 12.76 -9.18
C LEU A 6 35.66 12.90 -9.21
N GLY A 7 35.17 13.76 -9.97
CA GLY A 7 33.79 14.08 -9.98
C GLY A 7 32.95 12.91 -10.26
N ILE A 8 33.48 12.04 -10.91
CA ILE A 8 32.78 10.89 -11.29
C ILE A 8 32.26 10.10 -10.14
N ALA A 9 33.07 9.94 -9.16
CA ALA A 9 32.65 9.19 -8.01
C ALA A 9 31.44 9.79 -7.37
N ALA A 10 31.36 11.11 -7.37
CA ALA A 10 30.24 11.75 -6.76
C ALA A 10 28.93 11.39 -7.45
N ALA A 11 28.97 11.32 -8.75
CA ALA A 11 27.77 11.00 -9.49
C ALA A 11 27.25 9.61 -9.13
N LEU A 12 28.15 8.70 -8.86
CA LEU A 12 27.72 7.36 -8.52
C LEU A 12 27.06 7.30 -7.16
N LEU A 13 27.53 8.13 -6.27
CA LEU A 13 26.98 8.11 -4.94
C LEU A 13 25.55 8.58 -4.88
N ALA A 14 25.14 9.36 -5.85
CA ALA A 14 23.80 9.87 -5.86
C ALA A 14 22.80 8.90 -6.45
N ALA A 15 23.22 7.73 -6.80
CA ALA A 15 22.40 6.88 -7.63
C ALA A 15 21.43 5.95 -6.90
N ALA A 16 21.10 6.23 -5.65
CA ALA A 16 20.08 5.42 -4.98
C ALA A 16 18.76 5.60 -5.72
N PRO A 17 18.12 4.52 -6.14
CA PRO A 17 16.87 4.64 -6.86
C PRO A 17 15.78 5.25 -5.98
N ALA A 18 15.03 6.13 -6.56
CA ALA A 18 13.85 6.66 -5.88
C ALA A 18 12.82 5.57 -5.81
N VAL A 19 12.12 5.50 -4.69
CA VAL A 19 11.02 4.57 -4.53
C VAL A 19 9.79 5.16 -5.17
N ALA A 20 9.06 4.36 -5.92
CA ALA A 20 7.82 4.80 -6.52
C ALA A 20 6.79 5.11 -5.44
N SER A 21 5.97 6.13 -5.69
CA SER A 21 4.87 6.47 -4.78
C SER A 21 3.85 5.34 -4.73
N PRO A 22 3.24 5.08 -3.58
CA PRO A 22 2.14 4.13 -3.49
C PRO A 22 0.82 4.70 -4.02
N VAL A 23 0.78 5.99 -4.32
CA VAL A 23 -0.47 6.64 -4.75
C VAL A 23 -0.96 6.04 -6.05
N GLY A 24 -2.25 5.74 -6.12
CA GLY A 24 -2.88 5.22 -7.30
C GLY A 24 -3.87 4.13 -7.01
N LEU A 25 -4.29 3.44 -8.06
CA LEU A 25 -5.31 2.41 -7.98
C LEU A 25 -4.64 1.04 -7.90
N TRP A 26 -5.13 0.21 -6.98
CA TRP A 26 -4.58 -1.11 -6.71
C TRP A 26 -5.67 -2.16 -6.68
N GLU A 27 -5.35 -3.35 -7.14
CA GLU A 27 -6.29 -4.47 -7.15
C GLU A 27 -5.74 -5.60 -6.26
N ILE A 28 -6.62 -6.18 -5.44
CA ILE A 28 -6.24 -7.32 -4.59
C ILE A 28 -5.96 -8.55 -5.46
N GLU A 29 -5.13 -9.46 -4.96
CA GLU A 29 -4.71 -10.64 -5.72
C GLU A 29 -5.86 -11.51 -6.21
N MET A 30 -6.98 -11.53 -5.50
CA MET A 30 -8.17 -12.27 -5.92
C MET A 30 -8.93 -11.57 -7.05
N ARG A 31 -8.54 -10.34 -7.40
CA ARG A 31 -9.12 -9.55 -8.49
C ARG A 31 -10.60 -9.24 -8.29
N ASP A 32 -11.02 -9.11 -7.06
CA ASP A 32 -12.43 -8.88 -6.71
C ASP A 32 -12.65 -7.57 -5.97
N SER A 33 -11.61 -6.81 -5.69
CA SER A 33 -11.73 -5.49 -5.08
C SER A 33 -10.58 -4.58 -5.51
N ARG A 34 -10.86 -3.29 -5.59
CA ARG A 34 -9.86 -2.28 -5.95
C ARG A 34 -9.90 -1.15 -4.95
N TYR A 35 -8.73 -0.56 -4.75
CA TYR A 35 -8.53 0.45 -3.72
C TYR A 35 -7.81 1.65 -4.30
N ASP A 36 -8.27 2.83 -3.92
CA ASP A 36 -7.59 4.08 -4.25
C ASP A 36 -6.67 4.44 -3.07
N VAL A 37 -5.39 4.37 -3.31
CA VAL A 37 -4.37 4.61 -2.28
C VAL A 37 -3.88 6.03 -2.39
N THR A 38 -3.87 6.73 -1.26
CA THR A 38 -3.39 8.10 -1.16
C THR A 38 -2.45 8.25 0.02
N LEU A 39 -1.60 9.28 -0.06
CA LEU A 39 -0.86 9.74 1.10
C LEU A 39 -1.72 10.80 1.77
N CYS A 40 -2.08 10.56 3.01
CA CYS A 40 -3.06 11.37 3.73
C CYS A 40 -2.46 11.94 5.01
N GLY A 41 -3.29 12.62 5.81
CA GLY A 41 -2.83 13.27 7.02
C GLY A 41 -1.80 14.34 6.73
N ASP A 42 -0.61 14.18 7.27
CA ASP A 42 0.50 15.09 7.04
C ASP A 42 1.23 14.85 5.72
N GLY A 43 0.72 13.94 4.89
CA GLY A 43 1.34 13.59 3.61
C GLY A 43 2.26 12.38 3.69
N THR A 44 2.47 11.81 4.87
CA THR A 44 3.28 10.61 5.04
C THR A 44 2.45 9.39 5.42
N GLN A 45 1.22 9.61 5.86
CA GLN A 45 0.33 8.53 6.28
C GLN A 45 -0.33 7.90 5.06
N LEU A 46 -0.75 6.66 5.21
CA LEU A 46 -1.35 5.92 4.11
C LEU A 46 -2.84 5.74 4.35
N CYS A 47 -3.63 6.07 3.34
CA CYS A 47 -5.06 5.79 3.29
C CYS A 47 -5.36 4.96 2.06
N ALA A 48 -6.36 4.08 2.16
CA ALA A 48 -6.83 3.31 1.01
C ALA A 48 -8.33 3.16 1.09
N GLU A 49 -9.01 3.60 0.05
CA GLU A 49 -10.47 3.56 -0.04
C GLU A 49 -10.89 2.42 -0.97
N LEU A 50 -11.86 1.63 -0.54
CA LEU A 50 -12.45 0.59 -1.38
C LEU A 50 -13.33 1.28 -2.43
N VAL A 51 -12.94 1.19 -3.70
CA VAL A 51 -13.65 1.92 -4.78
C VAL A 51 -14.35 1.02 -5.78
N TRP A 52 -14.07 -0.28 -5.76
CA TRP A 52 -14.71 -1.21 -6.67
C TRP A 52 -14.76 -2.61 -6.09
N LEU A 53 -15.90 -3.26 -6.30
CA LEU A 53 -16.11 -4.66 -5.97
C LEU A 53 -16.65 -5.38 -7.21
N GLY A 54 -16.19 -6.59 -7.45
CA GLY A 54 -16.65 -7.40 -8.57
C GLY A 54 -16.26 -8.84 -8.40
N ASN A 55 -16.47 -9.63 -9.44
CA ASN A 55 -16.09 -11.05 -9.47
C ASN A 55 -16.58 -11.86 -8.27
N GLY A 56 -17.79 -11.55 -7.81
CA GLY A 56 -18.41 -12.26 -6.69
C GLY A 56 -18.31 -11.54 -5.35
N ALA A 57 -17.40 -10.57 -5.22
CA ALA A 57 -17.33 -9.79 -3.99
C ALA A 57 -18.35 -8.65 -3.96
N ASP A 58 -19.01 -8.37 -5.09
CA ASP A 58 -20.05 -7.35 -5.20
C ASP A 58 -21.40 -7.90 -4.73
N ASN A 59 -21.44 -8.39 -3.51
CA ASN A 59 -22.62 -8.99 -2.91
C ASN A 59 -23.21 -8.09 -1.83
N ALA A 60 -24.41 -8.45 -1.34
CA ALA A 60 -25.13 -7.63 -0.39
C ALA A 60 -24.37 -7.40 0.92
N GLU A 61 -23.51 -8.34 1.30
CA GLU A 61 -22.74 -8.21 2.54
C GLU A 61 -21.60 -7.22 2.39
N ASN A 62 -20.98 -7.15 1.23
CA ASN A 62 -19.79 -6.32 1.00
C ASN A 62 -20.11 -4.93 0.45
N LEU A 63 -21.18 -4.78 -0.30
CA LEU A 63 -21.55 -3.50 -0.91
C LEU A 63 -21.63 -2.32 0.07
N PRO A 64 -22.08 -2.51 1.33
CA PRO A 64 -22.10 -1.40 2.27
C PRO A 64 -20.73 -0.82 2.59
N TYR A 65 -19.66 -1.56 2.33
CA TYR A 65 -18.30 -1.07 2.60
C TYR A 65 -17.68 -0.35 1.42
N LEU A 66 -18.37 -0.30 0.28
CA LEU A 66 -17.89 0.47 -0.87
C LEU A 66 -17.76 1.94 -0.47
N ASN A 67 -16.66 2.57 -0.87
CA ASN A 67 -16.31 3.94 -0.51
C ASN A 67 -15.98 4.14 0.98
N THR A 68 -15.61 3.09 1.67
CA THR A 68 -15.05 3.19 3.02
C THR A 68 -13.56 2.89 2.99
N LEU A 69 -12.87 3.25 4.06
CA LEU A 69 -11.42 3.08 4.12
C LEU A 69 -11.05 1.68 4.59
N LEU A 70 -10.23 1.00 3.80
CA LEU A 70 -9.55 -0.22 4.21
C LEU A 70 -8.39 0.14 5.14
N ILE A 71 -7.64 1.17 4.77
CA ILE A 71 -6.52 1.69 5.54
C ILE A 71 -6.84 3.13 5.90
N ASP A 72 -6.79 3.44 7.20
CA ASP A 72 -7.18 4.75 7.70
C ASP A 72 -6.01 5.40 8.43
N HIS A 73 -5.27 6.27 7.74
CA HIS A 73 -4.17 7.03 8.31
C HIS A 73 -3.09 6.15 8.96
N ALA A 74 -2.68 5.09 8.28
CA ALA A 74 -1.60 4.25 8.77
C ALA A 74 -0.30 5.06 8.85
N GLN A 75 0.43 4.90 9.95
CA GLN A 75 1.65 5.66 10.21
C GLN A 75 2.82 5.05 9.47
N GLN A 76 3.61 5.89 8.82
CA GLN A 76 4.83 5.42 8.18
C GLN A 76 5.87 5.04 9.24
N THR A 77 6.33 3.81 9.22
CA THR A 77 7.30 3.29 10.19
C THR A 77 8.72 3.29 9.64
N ARG A 78 8.85 3.23 8.32
CA ARG A 78 10.11 3.35 7.61
C ARG A 78 9.79 3.52 6.13
N PRO A 79 10.77 3.82 5.28
CA PRO A 79 10.49 3.95 3.86
C PRO A 79 9.73 2.72 3.34
N ASN A 80 8.66 2.95 2.61
CA ASN A 80 7.81 1.92 2.02
C ASN A 80 7.03 1.05 2.98
N GLN A 81 6.97 1.41 4.26
CA GLN A 81 6.22 0.61 5.22
C GLN A 81 5.37 1.50 6.11
N TRP A 82 4.15 1.07 6.32
CA TRP A 82 3.17 1.72 7.19
C TRP A 82 2.55 0.69 8.11
N LYS A 83 2.15 1.13 9.31
CA LYS A 83 1.42 0.29 10.26
C LYS A 83 0.20 1.04 10.75
N GLY A 84 -0.88 0.32 10.88
CA GLY A 84 -2.15 0.87 11.36
C GLY A 84 -3.24 -0.17 11.26
N ASP A 85 -4.47 0.26 11.52
CA ASP A 85 -5.60 -0.65 11.47
C ASP A 85 -6.06 -0.87 10.04
N LEU A 86 -6.35 -2.12 9.72
CA LEU A 86 -7.04 -2.49 8.49
C LEU A 86 -8.50 -2.75 8.82
N HIS A 87 -9.39 -2.14 8.05
CA HIS A 87 -10.84 -2.30 8.21
C HIS A 87 -11.35 -3.17 7.07
N ILE A 88 -11.52 -4.46 7.36
CA ILE A 88 -11.88 -5.44 6.34
C ILE A 88 -13.32 -5.89 6.58
N TYR A 89 -14.25 -5.36 5.78
CA TYR A 89 -15.66 -5.70 5.84
C TYR A 89 -16.20 -5.74 7.28
N GLY A 90 -16.00 -4.64 7.99
CA GLY A 90 -16.52 -4.50 9.35
C GLY A 90 -15.63 -5.07 10.44
N GLN A 91 -14.53 -5.73 10.08
CA GLN A 91 -13.57 -6.26 11.05
C GLN A 91 -12.31 -5.40 11.04
N THR A 92 -11.69 -5.26 12.20
CA THR A 92 -10.46 -4.49 12.34
C THR A 92 -9.31 -5.44 12.69
N ALA A 93 -8.21 -5.29 11.96
CA ALA A 93 -7.01 -6.07 12.18
C ALA A 93 -5.81 -5.12 12.27
N ALA A 94 -4.82 -5.49 13.08
CA ALA A 94 -3.57 -4.75 13.12
C ALA A 94 -2.82 -5.02 11.82
N GLY A 95 -2.50 -3.96 11.08
CA GLY A 95 -1.95 -4.10 9.75
C GLY A 95 -0.54 -3.60 9.58
N THR A 96 0.20 -4.28 8.72
CA THR A 96 1.48 -3.81 8.20
C THR A 96 1.36 -3.78 6.69
N ILE A 97 1.65 -2.63 6.11
CA ILE A 97 1.54 -2.40 4.68
C ILE A 97 2.95 -2.12 4.17
N THR A 98 3.40 -2.89 3.20
CA THR A 98 4.73 -2.72 2.64
C THR A 98 4.65 -2.63 1.13
N GLN A 99 5.13 -1.53 0.56
CA GLN A 99 5.30 -1.43 -0.88
C GLN A 99 6.61 -2.11 -1.24
N VAL A 100 6.51 -3.29 -1.86
CA VAL A 100 7.69 -4.10 -2.16
C VAL A 100 8.28 -3.77 -3.53
N SER A 101 7.50 -3.14 -4.39
CA SER A 101 7.98 -2.65 -5.69
C SER A 101 7.03 -1.54 -6.17
N ALA A 102 7.34 -0.94 -7.30
CA ALA A 102 6.48 0.07 -7.89
C ALA A 102 5.05 -0.44 -8.09
N ASP A 103 4.88 -1.73 -8.35
CA ASP A 103 3.60 -2.30 -8.74
C ASP A 103 3.05 -3.33 -7.77
N GLN A 104 3.64 -3.49 -6.60
CA GLN A 104 3.18 -4.50 -5.64
C GLN A 104 3.22 -3.99 -4.20
N ILE A 105 2.14 -4.22 -3.49
CA ILE A 105 2.01 -3.94 -2.06
C ILE A 105 1.62 -5.23 -1.36
N THR A 106 2.26 -5.52 -0.23
CA THR A 106 1.87 -6.61 0.67
C THR A 106 1.11 -6.02 1.86
N LEU A 107 -0.07 -6.57 2.11
CA LEU A 107 -0.85 -6.28 3.31
C LEU A 107 -0.73 -7.46 4.26
N LYS A 108 -0.37 -7.21 5.49
CA LYS A 108 -0.40 -8.23 6.52
C LYS A 108 -1.32 -7.76 7.64
N GLY A 109 -2.36 -8.52 7.91
CA GLY A 109 -3.30 -8.22 8.98
C GLY A 109 -3.29 -9.29 10.03
N CYS A 110 -3.27 -8.90 11.30
CA CYS A 110 -3.28 -9.83 12.42
C CYS A 110 -4.43 -9.51 13.36
N VAL A 111 -5.15 -10.55 13.78
CA VAL A 111 -6.16 -10.45 14.84
C VAL A 111 -5.66 -11.26 16.02
N ALA A 112 -5.95 -10.81 17.23
CA ALA A 112 -5.57 -11.47 18.47
C ALA A 112 -4.05 -11.73 18.53
N PHE A 113 -3.24 -10.93 17.84
CA PHE A 113 -1.77 -10.99 17.82
C PHE A 113 -1.15 -12.27 17.26
N VAL A 114 -1.93 -13.31 17.02
CA VAL A 114 -1.41 -14.61 16.60
C VAL A 114 -1.97 -15.12 15.29
N ILE A 115 -3.12 -14.62 14.86
CA ILE A 115 -3.75 -15.06 13.62
C ILE A 115 -3.50 -13.97 12.58
N CYS A 116 -2.58 -14.24 11.68
CA CYS A 116 -2.20 -13.27 10.64
C CYS A 116 -2.48 -13.84 9.26
N LYS A 117 -2.88 -12.94 8.35
CA LYS A 117 -3.03 -13.25 6.93
C LYS A 117 -2.32 -12.19 6.12
N SER A 118 -1.75 -12.61 5.01
CA SER A 118 -1.09 -11.70 4.07
C SER A 118 -1.81 -11.74 2.74
N TYR A 119 -1.95 -10.56 2.15
CA TYR A 119 -2.55 -10.39 0.83
C TYR A 119 -1.63 -9.54 -0.01
N GLN A 120 -1.64 -9.79 -1.32
CA GLN A 120 -0.91 -8.97 -2.27
C GLN A 120 -1.88 -8.07 -3.02
N MET A 121 -1.44 -6.86 -3.28
CA MET A 121 -2.14 -5.95 -4.17
C MET A 121 -1.21 -5.58 -5.31
N TYR A 122 -1.77 -5.45 -6.48
CA TYR A 122 -1.02 -5.10 -7.68
C TYR A 122 -1.59 -3.81 -8.26
N ARG A 123 -0.70 -2.98 -8.80
CA ARG A 123 -1.15 -1.72 -9.38
C ARG A 123 -2.13 -2.01 -10.51
N TYR A 124 -3.27 -1.34 -10.47
CA TYR A 124 -4.31 -1.52 -11.47
C TYR A 124 -4.24 -0.39 -12.49
N VAL A 125 -4.23 -0.77 -13.75
CA VAL A 125 -4.25 0.20 -14.86
C VAL A 125 -5.54 -0.01 -15.63
N GLU A 126 -6.33 1.06 -15.70
CA GLU A 126 -7.60 1.03 -16.41
C GLU A 126 -7.40 1.04 -17.93
#